data_288e5b9d161485d2a5dca3a3d8197da9
#
_entry.id   288e5b9d161485d2a5dca3a3d8197da9
#
_cell.length_a   1.000
_cell.length_b   1.000
_cell.length_c   1.000
_cell.angle_alpha   90.00
_cell.angle_beta   90.00
_cell.angle_gamma   90.00
#
_symmetry.space_group_name_H-M   'P 1'
#
loop_
_entity.id
_entity.type
_entity.pdbx_description
1 polymer ?
#
loop_
_entity_poly.entity_id
_entity_poly.type
_entity_poly.pdbx_seq_one_letter_code
_entity_poly.pdbx_strand_id
1 'polypeptide(L)'
;VTASAYNGGFEFKNGANAADEYSYDANGNLTKDLNKGISGITYNFLNLPNVVTFSDGSTITYTYGADGTKLRTVHKIGSTTTTTDYCGNVVYENGVQKLLLTEEGYITLSDSKYHYYLKDHQGNNRVVISQSGTVEETSHYYPFGGVFASAGNVQPYKYNGKELDTKKGLNWYDY
;
A
#
# COMPACT_ATOMS: atom_id res chain seq x y z
N VAL A 1 14.98 20.70 -4.14
CA VAL A 1 13.65 21.20 -4.50
C VAL A 1 12.93 21.57 -3.22
N THR A 2 12.89 22.84 -2.86
CA THR A 2 11.99 23.34 -1.82
C THR A 2 10.58 23.26 -2.37
N ALA A 3 9.88 22.17 -2.09
CA ALA A 3 8.48 22.08 -2.37
C ALA A 3 7.75 23.07 -1.46
N SER A 4 7.26 24.17 -2.02
CA SER A 4 6.20 24.90 -1.34
C SER A 4 5.00 23.95 -1.31
N ALA A 5 4.53 23.63 -0.11
CA ALA A 5 3.46 22.67 0.08
C ALA A 5 2.18 23.14 -0.62
N TYR A 6 2.00 22.70 -1.83
CA TYR A 6 0.73 22.73 -2.51
C TYR A 6 -0.12 21.59 -1.91
N ASN A 7 -1.37 21.80 -1.61
CA ASN A 7 -2.29 20.81 -1.01
C ASN A 7 -1.83 20.16 0.32
N GLY A 8 -1.23 20.91 1.23
CA GLY A 8 -0.95 20.39 2.57
C GLY A 8 0.10 19.29 2.64
N GLY A 9 0.92 19.14 1.60
CA GLY A 9 2.06 18.24 1.62
C GLY A 9 1.77 16.81 1.18
N PHE A 10 0.82 16.62 0.30
CA PHE A 10 0.61 15.33 -0.38
C PHE A 10 1.58 15.10 -1.53
N GLU A 11 2.32 16.13 -1.97
CA GLU A 11 3.34 16.01 -2.99
C GLU A 11 4.64 15.44 -2.42
N PHE A 12 5.63 15.31 -3.32
CA PHE A 12 6.98 14.91 -2.97
C PHE A 12 7.55 15.78 -1.83
N LYS A 13 8.06 15.11 -0.81
CA LYS A 13 8.74 15.75 0.33
C LYS A 13 10.22 15.39 0.28
N ASN A 14 11.08 16.41 0.17
CA ASN A 14 12.52 16.25 0.38
C ASN A 14 12.79 16.19 1.89
N GLY A 15 12.53 15.03 2.51
CA GLY A 15 12.67 14.83 3.95
C GLY A 15 14.12 14.63 4.39
N ALA A 16 14.94 14.05 3.54
CA ALA A 16 16.33 13.72 3.85
C ALA A 16 17.26 14.92 3.62
N ASN A 17 16.99 15.74 2.59
CA ASN A 17 17.81 16.90 2.17
C ASN A 17 19.32 16.54 2.07
N ALA A 18 19.63 15.38 1.49
CA ALA A 18 20.97 14.84 1.32
C ALA A 18 21.38 14.81 -0.16
N ALA A 19 22.69 14.66 -0.45
CA ALA A 19 23.19 14.65 -1.81
C ALA A 19 22.77 13.39 -2.59
N ASP A 20 22.81 12.21 -1.95
CA ASP A 20 22.49 10.91 -2.54
C ASP A 20 21.34 10.24 -1.83
N GLU A 21 20.12 10.77 -2.05
CA GLU A 21 18.91 10.31 -1.36
C GLU A 21 18.43 8.95 -1.83
N TYR A 22 18.79 8.56 -3.07
CA TYR A 22 18.39 7.33 -3.73
C TYR A 22 19.59 6.52 -4.15
N SER A 23 19.45 5.21 -4.15
CA SER A 23 20.42 4.29 -4.77
C SER A 23 19.67 3.20 -5.51
N TYR A 24 20.31 2.67 -6.53
CA TYR A 24 19.75 1.64 -7.40
C TYR A 24 20.75 0.50 -7.59
N ASP A 25 20.25 -0.71 -7.86
CA ASP A 25 21.07 -1.83 -8.27
C ASP A 25 21.40 -1.79 -9.79
N ALA A 26 22.10 -2.79 -10.27
CA ALA A 26 22.46 -2.88 -11.69
C ALA A 26 21.26 -3.08 -12.63
N ASN A 27 20.14 -3.53 -12.11
CA ASN A 27 18.87 -3.69 -12.84
C ASN A 27 18.00 -2.43 -12.84
N GLY A 28 18.43 -1.38 -12.10
CA GLY A 28 17.67 -0.16 -11.92
C GLY A 28 16.63 -0.23 -10.79
N ASN A 29 16.63 -1.28 -9.97
CA ASN A 29 15.73 -1.38 -8.82
C ASN A 29 16.21 -0.45 -7.70
N LEU A 30 15.28 0.26 -7.07
CA LEU A 30 15.56 1.16 -5.95
C LEU A 30 16.07 0.37 -4.74
N THR A 31 17.28 0.65 -4.26
CA THR A 31 17.85 -0.03 -3.10
C THR A 31 17.86 0.82 -1.84
N LYS A 32 17.69 2.14 -1.97
CA LYS A 32 17.64 3.09 -0.86
C LYS A 32 16.74 4.27 -1.20
N ASP A 33 15.95 4.75 -0.23
CA ASP A 33 15.15 5.98 -0.31
C ASP A 33 15.17 6.69 1.05
N LEU A 34 16.04 7.66 1.21
CA LEU A 34 16.20 8.38 2.47
C LEU A 34 14.99 9.28 2.76
N ASN A 35 14.24 9.73 1.76
CA ASN A 35 13.04 10.54 1.94
C ASN A 35 11.92 9.76 2.63
N LYS A 36 11.88 8.44 2.42
CA LYS A 36 10.97 7.51 3.09
C LYS A 36 11.60 6.83 4.31
N GLY A 37 12.85 7.20 4.66
CA GLY A 37 13.59 6.54 5.73
C GLY A 37 13.97 5.10 5.43
N ILE A 38 14.01 4.72 4.14
CA ILE A 38 14.39 3.38 3.69
C ILE A 38 15.90 3.31 3.57
N SER A 39 16.53 2.48 4.41
CA SER A 39 17.98 2.24 4.41
C SER A 39 18.42 1.11 3.48
N GLY A 40 17.52 0.21 3.11
CA GLY A 40 17.82 -0.88 2.19
C GLY A 40 16.57 -1.57 1.64
N ILE A 41 16.65 -1.99 0.37
CA ILE A 41 15.66 -2.85 -0.26
C ILE A 41 16.42 -3.99 -0.93
N THR A 42 15.97 -5.22 -0.67
CA THR A 42 16.46 -6.41 -1.38
C THR A 42 15.38 -6.91 -2.33
N TYR A 43 15.79 -7.54 -3.41
CA TYR A 43 14.90 -8.06 -4.44
C TYR A 43 15.09 -9.57 -4.63
N ASN A 44 14.04 -10.24 -5.06
CA ASN A 44 14.12 -11.64 -5.45
C ASN A 44 14.58 -11.76 -6.94
N PHE A 45 14.68 -13.00 -7.44
CA PHE A 45 15.10 -13.26 -8.83
C PHE A 45 14.09 -12.79 -9.90
N LEU A 46 12.85 -12.43 -9.48
CA LEU A 46 11.84 -11.82 -10.36
C LEU A 46 11.91 -10.28 -10.35
N ASN A 47 12.92 -9.68 -9.71
CA ASN A 47 13.01 -8.24 -9.44
C ASN A 47 11.84 -7.67 -8.64
N LEU A 48 11.19 -8.50 -7.82
CA LEU A 48 10.15 -8.05 -6.88
C LEU A 48 10.80 -7.75 -5.52
N PRO A 49 10.37 -6.68 -4.81
CA PRO A 49 10.89 -6.35 -3.49
C PRO A 49 10.71 -7.51 -2.52
N ASN A 50 11.78 -7.98 -1.90
CA ASN A 50 11.75 -9.06 -0.91
C ASN A 50 11.69 -8.51 0.51
N VAL A 51 12.62 -7.62 0.85
CA VAL A 51 12.64 -6.96 2.17
C VAL A 51 12.90 -5.47 2.00
N VAL A 52 12.06 -4.65 2.61
CA VAL A 52 12.28 -3.21 2.79
C VAL A 52 12.72 -3.00 4.23
N THR A 53 13.87 -2.38 4.43
CA THR A 53 14.44 -2.06 5.74
C THR A 53 14.45 -0.56 5.95
N PHE A 54 13.92 -0.12 7.08
CA PHE A 54 13.92 1.29 7.47
C PHE A 54 15.08 1.61 8.42
N SER A 55 15.46 2.87 8.49
CA SER A 55 16.59 3.35 9.32
C SER A 55 16.40 3.11 10.82
N ASP A 56 15.16 2.95 11.29
CA ASP A 56 14.84 2.61 12.69
C ASP A 56 14.84 1.10 12.97
N GLY A 57 15.23 0.26 12.00
CA GLY A 57 15.24 -1.19 12.10
C GLY A 57 13.88 -1.86 11.86
N SER A 58 12.83 -1.10 11.54
CA SER A 58 11.56 -1.66 11.07
C SER A 58 11.75 -2.32 9.71
N THR A 59 10.97 -3.37 9.42
CA THR A 59 11.04 -4.09 8.15
C THR A 59 9.65 -4.38 7.58
N ILE A 60 9.58 -4.44 6.26
CA ILE A 60 8.44 -5.03 5.54
C ILE A 60 9.02 -6.16 4.69
N THR A 61 8.49 -7.37 4.85
CA THR A 61 8.94 -8.55 4.11
C THR A 61 7.79 -9.05 3.26
N TYR A 62 8.07 -9.32 1.99
CA TYR A 62 7.11 -9.85 1.03
C TYR A 62 7.47 -11.29 0.66
N THR A 63 6.48 -12.12 0.48
CA THR A 63 6.63 -13.49 -0.03
C THR A 63 5.77 -13.62 -1.28
N TYR A 64 6.37 -14.15 -2.34
CA TYR A 64 5.71 -14.33 -3.64
C TYR A 64 5.70 -15.79 -4.06
N GLY A 65 4.73 -16.17 -4.86
CA GLY A 65 4.74 -17.38 -5.64
C GLY A 65 5.78 -17.31 -6.77
N ALA A 66 6.03 -18.44 -7.42
CA ALA A 66 6.96 -18.51 -8.55
C ALA A 66 6.49 -17.70 -9.77
N ASP A 67 5.21 -17.40 -9.84
CA ASP A 67 4.56 -16.58 -10.86
C ASP A 67 4.57 -15.07 -10.54
N GLY A 68 5.14 -14.68 -9.40
CA GLY A 68 5.15 -13.29 -8.92
C GLY A 68 3.91 -12.87 -8.13
N THR A 69 2.94 -13.76 -7.93
CA THR A 69 1.77 -13.47 -7.10
C THR A 69 2.18 -13.25 -5.65
N LYS A 70 1.79 -12.14 -5.05
CA LYS A 70 2.04 -11.85 -3.64
C LYS A 70 1.20 -12.78 -2.76
N LEU A 71 1.87 -13.54 -1.89
CA LEU A 71 1.26 -14.51 -0.98
C LEU A 71 1.22 -14.00 0.46
N ARG A 72 2.21 -13.23 0.88
CA ARG A 72 2.30 -12.73 2.25
C ARG A 72 3.06 -11.42 2.34
N THR A 73 2.61 -10.57 3.25
CA THR A 73 3.36 -9.40 3.72
C THR A 73 3.50 -9.45 5.24
N VAL A 74 4.71 -9.20 5.74
CA VAL A 74 4.98 -9.10 7.18
C VAL A 74 5.54 -7.71 7.47
N HIS A 75 4.80 -6.92 8.23
CA HIS A 75 5.21 -5.63 8.74
C HIS A 75 5.73 -5.79 10.17
N LYS A 76 7.03 -5.58 10.38
CA LYS A 76 7.64 -5.51 11.72
C LYS A 76 7.99 -4.06 12.01
N ILE A 77 7.17 -3.39 12.81
CA ILE A 77 7.32 -1.96 13.13
C ILE A 77 7.50 -1.82 14.63
N GLY A 78 8.71 -1.46 15.05
CA GLY A 78 9.10 -1.52 16.47
C GLY A 78 8.94 -2.92 17.02
N SER A 79 8.13 -3.07 18.09
CA SER A 79 7.81 -4.36 18.72
C SER A 79 6.59 -5.06 18.11
N THR A 80 5.87 -4.40 17.22
CA THR A 80 4.62 -4.93 16.64
C THR A 80 4.91 -5.65 15.32
N THR A 81 4.37 -6.86 15.18
CA THR A 81 4.40 -7.61 13.92
C THR A 81 2.97 -7.82 13.45
N THR A 82 2.70 -7.45 12.21
CA THR A 82 1.43 -7.72 11.52
C THR A 82 1.71 -8.55 10.28
N THR A 83 1.05 -9.67 10.16
CA THR A 83 1.15 -10.56 8.99
C THR A 83 -0.15 -10.49 8.20
N THR A 84 -0.05 -10.25 6.90
CA THR A 84 -1.16 -10.32 5.95
C THR A 84 -0.91 -11.48 4.99
N ASP A 85 -1.84 -12.42 4.90
CA ASP A 85 -1.80 -13.54 3.97
C ASP A 85 -2.88 -13.35 2.89
N TYR A 86 -2.50 -13.60 1.65
CA TYR A 86 -3.36 -13.47 0.47
C TYR A 86 -3.66 -14.86 -0.11
N CYS A 87 -4.89 -15.33 0.08
CA CYS A 87 -5.34 -16.65 -0.35
C CYS A 87 -6.42 -16.49 -1.43
N GLY A 88 -5.99 -16.24 -2.68
CA GLY A 88 -6.90 -15.86 -3.75
C GLY A 88 -7.59 -14.55 -3.44
N ASN A 89 -8.90 -14.58 -3.29
CA ASN A 89 -9.70 -13.39 -2.94
C ASN A 89 -9.98 -13.23 -1.43
N VAL A 90 -9.42 -14.10 -0.59
CA VAL A 90 -9.54 -13.99 0.88
C VAL A 90 -8.25 -13.43 1.46
N VAL A 91 -8.37 -12.35 2.24
CA VAL A 91 -7.27 -11.71 2.94
C VAL A 91 -7.36 -12.03 4.42
N TYR A 92 -6.26 -12.51 4.98
CA TYR A 92 -6.09 -12.79 6.41
C TYR A 92 -5.16 -11.76 7.03
N GLU A 93 -5.43 -11.41 8.27
CA GLU A 93 -4.49 -10.63 9.10
C GLU A 93 -4.23 -11.37 10.39
N ASN A 94 -2.95 -11.66 10.67
CA ASN A 94 -2.51 -12.43 11.84
C ASN A 94 -3.25 -13.78 11.98
N GLY A 95 -3.49 -14.45 10.85
CA GLY A 95 -4.19 -15.74 10.80
C GLY A 95 -5.72 -15.67 10.90
N VAL A 96 -6.29 -14.47 11.00
CA VAL A 96 -7.74 -14.26 11.08
C VAL A 96 -8.24 -13.76 9.73
N GLN A 97 -9.31 -14.37 9.22
CA GLN A 97 -9.99 -13.91 8.00
C GLN A 97 -10.51 -12.47 8.19
N LYS A 98 -10.12 -11.57 7.32
CA LYS A 98 -10.50 -10.15 7.35
C LYS A 98 -11.48 -9.79 6.25
N LEU A 99 -11.06 -10.02 5.00
CA LEU A 99 -11.80 -9.56 3.83
C LEU A 99 -11.99 -10.72 2.85
N LEU A 100 -13.16 -10.76 2.24
CA LEU A 100 -13.40 -11.48 0.99
C LEU A 100 -13.57 -10.44 -0.12
N LEU A 101 -12.64 -10.41 -1.06
CA LEU A 101 -12.64 -9.47 -2.17
C LEU A 101 -13.58 -9.96 -3.27
N THR A 102 -14.31 -9.04 -3.90
CA THR A 102 -15.21 -9.30 -5.04
C THR A 102 -14.97 -8.24 -6.12
N GLU A 103 -15.53 -8.42 -7.30
CA GLU A 103 -15.45 -7.42 -8.36
C GLU A 103 -16.16 -6.11 -7.99
N GLU A 104 -17.24 -6.21 -7.21
CA GLU A 104 -18.08 -5.09 -6.82
C GLU A 104 -17.61 -4.39 -5.54
N GLY A 105 -16.68 -5.01 -4.78
CA GLY A 105 -16.23 -4.47 -3.52
C GLY A 105 -15.60 -5.53 -2.62
N TYR A 106 -16.02 -5.59 -1.36
CA TYR A 106 -15.54 -6.59 -0.41
C TYR A 106 -16.58 -6.92 0.67
N ILE A 107 -16.34 -8.02 1.36
CA ILE A 107 -17.10 -8.42 2.55
C ILE A 107 -16.15 -8.41 3.73
N THR A 108 -16.49 -7.72 4.82
CA THR A 108 -15.80 -7.88 6.10
C THR A 108 -16.25 -9.18 6.75
N LEU A 109 -15.29 -10.11 6.98
CA LEU A 109 -15.61 -11.46 7.46
C LEU A 109 -15.88 -11.53 8.96
N SER A 110 -15.53 -10.47 9.71
CA SER A 110 -15.80 -10.38 11.13
C SER A 110 -17.30 -10.18 11.47
N ASP A 111 -18.05 -9.52 10.58
CA ASP A 111 -19.45 -9.17 10.78
C ASP A 111 -20.33 -9.45 9.56
N SER A 112 -19.73 -10.05 8.50
CA SER A 112 -20.42 -10.44 7.25
C SER A 112 -21.09 -9.28 6.51
N LYS A 113 -20.53 -8.05 6.64
CA LYS A 113 -21.08 -6.87 5.97
C LYS A 113 -20.49 -6.69 4.57
N TYR A 114 -21.36 -6.28 3.66
CA TYR A 114 -21.00 -5.97 2.28
C TYR A 114 -20.65 -4.50 2.12
N HIS A 115 -19.57 -4.25 1.36
CA HIS A 115 -19.08 -2.93 1.00
C HIS A 115 -18.89 -2.88 -0.50
N TYR A 116 -19.36 -1.82 -1.13
CA TYR A 116 -19.36 -1.68 -2.58
C TYR A 116 -18.44 -0.53 -3.02
N TYR A 117 -17.76 -0.72 -4.14
CA TYR A 117 -16.92 0.28 -4.76
C TYR A 117 -17.67 1.03 -5.85
N LEU A 118 -17.62 2.36 -5.81
CA LEU A 118 -17.89 3.19 -6.99
C LEU A 118 -16.55 3.54 -7.60
N LYS A 119 -16.32 3.00 -8.80
CA LYS A 119 -15.06 3.15 -9.54
C LYS A 119 -15.21 4.19 -10.64
N ASP A 120 -14.12 4.88 -10.97
CA ASP A 120 -14.06 5.69 -12.17
C ASP A 120 -13.71 4.82 -13.42
N HIS A 121 -13.61 5.48 -14.57
CA HIS A 121 -13.33 4.81 -15.85
C HIS A 121 -11.97 4.10 -15.94
N GLN A 122 -11.05 4.39 -15.01
CA GLN A 122 -9.74 3.74 -14.90
C GLN A 122 -9.72 2.60 -13.87
N GLY A 123 -10.86 2.32 -13.21
CA GLY A 123 -10.94 1.30 -12.16
C GLY A 123 -10.46 1.78 -10.79
N ASN A 124 -10.28 3.11 -10.61
CA ASN A 124 -9.90 3.65 -9.31
C ASN A 124 -11.09 3.60 -8.35
N ASN A 125 -10.89 3.09 -7.15
CA ASN A 125 -11.92 3.12 -6.11
C ASN A 125 -12.10 4.55 -5.60
N ARG A 126 -13.20 5.20 -6.01
CA ARG A 126 -13.49 6.61 -5.67
C ARG A 126 -14.34 6.74 -4.43
N VAL A 127 -15.28 5.83 -4.23
CA VAL A 127 -16.19 5.80 -3.09
C VAL A 127 -16.37 4.38 -2.61
N VAL A 128 -16.42 4.19 -1.31
CA VAL A 128 -16.88 2.96 -0.67
C VAL A 128 -18.21 3.23 0.01
N ILE A 129 -19.19 2.40 -0.27
CA ILE A 129 -20.51 2.46 0.37
C ILE A 129 -20.82 1.14 1.07
N SER A 130 -21.42 1.25 2.26
CA SER A 130 -21.91 0.10 3.00
C SER A 130 -23.14 -0.52 2.34
N GLN A 131 -23.51 -1.72 2.74
CA GLN A 131 -24.76 -2.39 2.30
C GLN A 131 -26.04 -1.60 2.64
N SER A 132 -25.98 -0.62 3.55
CA SER A 132 -27.09 0.28 3.89
C SER A 132 -27.10 1.55 3.02
N GLY A 133 -26.14 1.73 2.11
CA GLY A 133 -26.02 2.91 1.26
C GLY A 133 -25.24 4.07 1.90
N THR A 134 -24.66 3.87 3.09
CA THR A 134 -23.84 4.91 3.75
C THR A 134 -22.48 5.03 3.08
N VAL A 135 -22.05 6.24 2.75
CA VAL A 135 -20.69 6.51 2.27
C VAL A 135 -19.71 6.34 3.43
N GLU A 136 -18.77 5.39 3.29
CA GLU A 136 -17.77 5.06 4.30
C GLU A 136 -16.40 5.63 3.96
N GLU A 137 -16.12 5.78 2.66
CA GLU A 137 -14.86 6.33 2.17
C GLU A 137 -15.07 7.09 0.87
N THR A 138 -14.33 8.19 0.70
CA THR A 138 -14.15 8.86 -0.60
C THR A 138 -12.66 9.09 -0.83
N SER A 139 -12.19 8.91 -2.07
CA SER A 139 -10.79 9.07 -2.44
C SER A 139 -10.61 9.86 -3.73
N HIS A 140 -9.68 10.82 -3.71
CA HIS A 140 -9.26 11.57 -4.86
C HIS A 140 -7.77 11.35 -5.11
N TYR A 141 -7.40 11.18 -6.37
CA TYR A 141 -6.05 10.79 -6.75
C TYR A 141 -5.40 11.82 -7.66
N TYR A 142 -4.11 12.06 -7.44
CA TYR A 142 -3.22 12.63 -8.44
C TYR A 142 -2.99 11.62 -9.59
N PRO A 143 -2.51 12.07 -10.74
CA PRO A 143 -1.93 11.17 -11.73
C PRO A 143 -0.91 10.24 -11.04
N PHE A 144 -0.90 8.96 -11.40
CA PHE A 144 -0.07 7.89 -10.79
C PHE A 144 -0.45 7.51 -9.35
N GLY A 145 -1.66 7.85 -8.90
CA GLY A 145 -2.29 7.25 -7.73
C GLY A 145 -2.01 7.89 -6.38
N GLY A 146 -1.22 8.96 -6.32
CA GLY A 146 -1.06 9.71 -5.07
C GLY A 146 -2.42 10.17 -4.55
N VAL A 147 -2.78 9.80 -3.31
CA VAL A 147 -4.04 10.24 -2.69
C VAL A 147 -3.85 11.67 -2.19
N PHE A 148 -4.62 12.65 -2.70
CA PHE A 148 -4.51 14.04 -2.28
C PHE A 148 -5.69 14.52 -1.42
N ALA A 149 -6.83 13.83 -1.46
CA ALA A 149 -7.96 14.09 -0.59
C ALA A 149 -8.70 12.78 -0.33
N SER A 150 -9.03 12.52 0.92
CA SER A 150 -9.83 11.38 1.31
C SER A 150 -10.66 11.69 2.55
N ALA A 151 -11.81 11.04 2.66
CA ALA A 151 -12.61 10.96 3.87
C ALA A 151 -12.86 9.48 4.15
N GLY A 152 -12.60 9.04 5.38
CA GLY A 152 -12.57 7.62 5.71
C GLY A 152 -11.28 6.93 5.23
N ASN A 153 -11.03 5.73 5.73
CA ASN A 153 -9.95 4.84 5.28
C ASN A 153 -10.29 3.43 5.77
N VAL A 154 -11.30 2.82 5.14
CA VAL A 154 -11.89 1.56 5.61
C VAL A 154 -11.27 0.33 4.96
N GLN A 155 -10.51 0.50 3.89
CA GLN A 155 -9.87 -0.58 3.15
C GLN A 155 -8.64 -0.07 2.36
N PRO A 156 -7.66 -0.94 2.00
CA PRO A 156 -6.42 -0.52 1.37
C PRO A 156 -6.47 -0.42 -0.17
N TYR A 157 -7.50 -0.95 -0.83
CA TYR A 157 -7.56 -1.03 -2.31
C TYR A 157 -8.02 0.31 -2.89
N LYS A 158 -7.13 1.01 -3.59
CA LYS A 158 -7.31 2.42 -4.00
C LYS A 158 -7.22 2.59 -5.53
N TYR A 159 -6.13 3.17 -5.99
CA TYR A 159 -5.88 3.47 -7.41
C TYR A 159 -5.77 2.19 -8.23
N ASN A 160 -6.46 2.14 -9.37
CA ASN A 160 -6.61 0.94 -10.22
C ASN A 160 -7.05 -0.32 -9.46
N GLY A 161 -7.73 -0.15 -8.31
CA GLY A 161 -8.12 -1.26 -7.45
C GLY A 161 -6.94 -1.96 -6.75
N LYS A 162 -5.73 -1.39 -6.83
CA LYS A 162 -4.52 -1.98 -6.22
C LYS A 162 -4.42 -1.64 -4.75
N GLU A 163 -3.82 -2.55 -3.98
CA GLU A 163 -3.54 -2.35 -2.57
C GLU A 163 -2.47 -1.26 -2.37
N LEU A 164 -2.80 -0.27 -1.55
CA LEU A 164 -1.88 0.78 -1.12
C LEU A 164 -1.32 0.43 0.26
N ASP A 165 -0.04 0.09 0.33
CA ASP A 165 0.67 -0.09 1.59
C ASP A 165 1.10 1.27 2.14
N THR A 166 0.43 1.71 3.20
CA THR A 166 0.70 2.99 3.87
C THR A 166 1.59 2.86 5.11
N LYS A 167 1.97 1.63 5.47
CA LYS A 167 2.75 1.39 6.69
C LYS A 167 4.10 2.12 6.63
N LYS A 168 4.48 2.75 7.72
CA LYS A 168 5.70 3.57 7.81
C LYS A 168 5.83 4.67 6.75
N GLY A 169 4.72 5.11 6.16
CA GLY A 169 4.74 6.10 5.09
C GLY A 169 5.28 5.58 3.76
N LEU A 170 5.29 4.25 3.56
CA LEU A 170 5.75 3.62 2.33
C LEU A 170 4.98 4.14 1.13
N ASN A 171 3.64 4.12 1.20
CA ASN A 171 2.71 4.59 0.17
C ASN A 171 3.02 4.00 -1.23
N TRP A 172 3.22 2.70 -1.26
CA TRP A 172 3.44 1.94 -2.49
C TRP A 172 2.19 1.16 -2.85
N TYR A 173 1.91 1.12 -4.14
CA TYR A 173 0.90 0.24 -4.71
C TYR A 173 1.51 -1.11 -5.08
N ASP A 174 0.72 -2.15 -4.94
CA ASP A 174 1.08 -3.50 -5.35
C ASP A 174 0.60 -3.74 -6.80
N TYR A 175 1.54 -3.69 -7.74
CA TYR A 175 1.34 -3.92 -9.19
C TYR A 175 1.95 -5.21 -9.66
#